data_6bff133d2ba462baa7a1665875458e77
#
_entry.id   6bff133d2ba462baa7a1665875458e77
#
_cell.length_a   1.000
_cell.length_b   1.000
_cell.length_c   1.000
_cell.angle_alpha   90.00
_cell.angle_beta   90.00
_cell.angle_gamma   90.00
#
_symmetry.space_group_name_H-M   'P 1'
#
loop_
_entity.id
_entity.type
_entity.pdbx_description
1 polymer ?
#
loop_
_entity_poly.entity_id
_entity_poly.type
_entity_poly.pdbx_seq_one_letter_code
_entity_poly.pdbx_strand_id
1 'polypeptide(L)'
;VVLYKLQGEDTTQKKIEKPQITPIATNRDCVSDFLASIQSSQVKPIAPVYVDYEKDLDVFDVDGTQVLYKKNEANELFSLIYIYDFGANNDPALSMALQQYWDYLGTDSKTAEQIQNELYAMACDMRVSVSTDMVMLNISGIAENEQKAIALVKDYIANVKGDDTILAALKQDMLKA
;
A
#
# COMPACT_ATOMS: atom_id res chain seq x y z
N VAL A 1 26.82 -9.70 -22.95
CA VAL A 1 28.03 -9.06 -22.39
C VAL A 1 28.43 -9.86 -21.17
N VAL A 2 29.63 -10.41 -21.14
CA VAL A 2 30.15 -11.15 -19.99
C VAL A 2 31.13 -10.23 -19.27
N LEU A 3 30.86 -9.92 -18.00
CA LEU A 3 31.72 -9.12 -17.13
C LEU A 3 32.51 -10.05 -16.21
N TYR A 4 33.82 -10.00 -16.32
CA TYR A 4 34.72 -10.70 -15.38
C TYR A 4 35.20 -9.73 -14.33
N LYS A 5 34.89 -10.05 -13.06
CA LYS A 5 35.45 -9.33 -11.90
C LYS A 5 36.53 -10.20 -11.26
N LEU A 6 37.77 -9.75 -11.34
CA LEU A 6 38.89 -10.41 -10.66
C LEU A 6 38.82 -10.08 -9.17
N GLN A 7 39.12 -11.08 -8.34
CA GLN A 7 39.23 -10.91 -6.89
C GLN A 7 40.64 -10.36 -6.58
N GLY A 8 40.71 -9.21 -5.92
CA GLY A 8 41.97 -8.55 -5.56
C GLY A 8 41.91 -7.03 -5.66
N GLU A 9 42.96 -6.35 -5.29
CA GLU A 9 43.10 -4.89 -5.50
C GLU A 9 43.47 -4.62 -6.96
N ASP A 10 42.70 -3.75 -7.61
CA ASP A 10 43.05 -3.25 -8.96
C ASP A 10 44.15 -2.20 -8.83
N THR A 11 45.37 -2.60 -9.14
CA THR A 11 46.55 -1.72 -9.13
C THR A 11 46.73 -0.92 -10.42
N THR A 12 45.89 -1.17 -11.42
CA THR A 12 45.95 -0.46 -12.74
C THR A 12 45.31 0.92 -12.67
N GLN A 13 44.40 1.14 -11.72
CA GLN A 13 43.77 2.43 -11.51
C GLN A 13 44.50 3.27 -10.48
N LYS A 14 44.86 4.49 -10.88
CA LYS A 14 45.47 5.45 -9.96
C LYS A 14 44.49 5.81 -8.86
N LYS A 15 44.83 5.48 -7.63
CA LYS A 15 44.01 5.85 -6.47
C LYS A 15 43.91 7.38 -6.37
N ILE A 16 42.75 7.94 -6.62
CA ILE A 16 42.54 9.40 -6.48
C ILE A 16 42.43 9.66 -5.00
N GLU A 17 43.27 10.55 -4.49
CA GLU A 17 43.15 11.00 -3.10
C GLU A 17 41.77 11.68 -2.90
N LYS A 18 41.10 11.27 -1.83
CA LYS A 18 39.80 11.85 -1.48
C LYS A 18 39.99 13.35 -1.19
N PRO A 19 39.32 14.26 -1.92
CA PRO A 19 39.49 15.68 -1.67
C PRO A 19 39.05 16.02 -0.24
N GLN A 20 39.80 16.93 0.38
CA GLN A 20 39.46 17.43 1.70
C GLN A 20 38.19 18.25 1.59
N ILE A 21 37.07 17.74 2.16
CA ILE A 21 35.81 18.46 2.16
C ILE A 21 35.86 19.50 3.27
N THR A 22 35.90 20.76 2.89
CA THR A 22 35.71 21.86 3.85
C THR A 22 34.22 21.94 4.20
N PRO A 23 33.85 21.80 5.47
CA PRO A 23 32.45 21.95 5.84
C PRO A 23 31.93 23.34 5.48
N ILE A 24 30.81 23.39 4.74
CA ILE A 24 30.13 24.65 4.45
C ILE A 24 29.52 25.12 5.80
N ALA A 25 29.84 26.36 6.18
CA ALA A 25 29.19 26.97 7.35
C ALA A 25 27.70 27.11 7.06
N THR A 26 26.88 26.28 7.73
CA THR A 26 25.43 26.37 7.65
C THR A 26 24.95 27.34 8.72
N ASN A 27 24.44 28.48 8.32
CA ASN A 27 23.84 29.43 9.24
C ASN A 27 22.43 28.96 9.64
N ARG A 28 22.37 28.02 10.57
CA ARG A 28 21.09 27.41 11.04
C ARG A 28 20.30 28.35 11.94
N ASP A 29 20.92 29.38 12.46
CA ASP A 29 20.31 30.32 13.40
C ASP A 29 19.74 31.57 12.69
N CYS A 30 19.99 31.69 11.36
CA CYS A 30 19.46 32.79 10.58
C CYS A 30 18.06 32.41 10.05
N VAL A 31 17.05 33.05 10.61
CA VAL A 31 15.67 32.90 10.17
C VAL A 31 15.22 34.19 9.51
N SER A 32 14.37 34.14 8.47
CA SER A 32 13.75 35.33 7.89
C SER A 32 12.76 35.94 8.85
N ASP A 33 12.47 37.22 8.68
CA ASP A 33 11.47 37.94 9.51
C ASP A 33 10.10 37.24 9.46
N PHE A 34 9.75 36.68 8.31
CA PHE A 34 8.53 35.91 8.15
C PHE A 34 8.54 34.65 9.03
N LEU A 35 9.62 33.89 9.02
CA LEU A 35 9.72 32.67 9.84
C LEU A 35 9.77 33.02 11.34
N ALA A 36 10.49 34.10 11.71
CA ALA A 36 10.52 34.60 13.07
C ALA A 36 9.13 35.04 13.58
N SER A 37 8.32 35.67 12.71
CA SER A 37 6.94 36.03 13.04
C SER A 37 6.04 34.80 13.27
N ILE A 38 6.21 33.74 12.48
CA ILE A 38 5.49 32.46 12.68
C ILE A 38 5.91 31.82 14.00
N GLN A 39 7.21 31.73 14.26
CA GLN A 39 7.75 31.13 15.49
C GLN A 39 7.32 31.86 16.76
N SER A 40 7.17 33.18 16.68
CA SER A 40 6.70 34.01 17.80
C SER A 40 5.18 34.06 17.95
N SER A 41 4.43 33.54 16.97
CA SER A 41 2.97 33.55 17.03
C SER A 41 2.47 32.61 18.12
N GLN A 42 1.54 33.08 18.95
CA GLN A 42 0.87 32.27 19.94
C GLN A 42 -0.22 31.43 19.26
N VAL A 43 0.05 30.13 19.07
CA VAL A 43 -0.94 29.19 18.54
C VAL A 43 -1.72 28.60 19.71
N LYS A 44 -3.06 28.66 19.64
CA LYS A 44 -3.90 27.93 20.60
C LYS A 44 -3.70 26.44 20.38
N PRO A 45 -3.44 25.67 21.45
CA PRO A 45 -3.36 24.21 21.31
C PRO A 45 -4.68 23.68 20.76
N ILE A 46 -4.58 22.81 19.75
CA ILE A 46 -5.74 22.11 19.21
C ILE A 46 -6.09 21.02 20.21
N ALA A 47 -7.29 21.05 20.76
CA ALA A 47 -7.78 19.97 21.60
C ALA A 47 -7.92 18.70 20.74
N PRO A 48 -7.35 17.56 21.15
CA PRO A 48 -7.52 16.31 20.43
C PRO A 48 -8.98 15.88 20.45
N VAL A 49 -9.50 15.49 19.31
CA VAL A 49 -10.82 14.87 19.18
C VAL A 49 -10.60 13.37 19.10
N TYR A 50 -11.08 12.66 20.10
CA TYR A 50 -11.01 11.19 20.15
C TYR A 50 -12.23 10.59 19.46
N VAL A 51 -12.02 9.48 18.75
CA VAL A 51 -13.13 8.71 18.18
C VAL A 51 -13.84 7.97 19.30
N ASP A 52 -15.15 8.18 19.41
CA ASP A 52 -16.04 7.42 20.30
C ASP A 52 -16.72 6.33 19.46
N TYR A 53 -16.22 5.10 19.57
CA TYR A 53 -16.67 3.98 18.75
C TYR A 53 -18.16 3.63 18.92
N GLU A 54 -18.77 4.02 20.04
CA GLU A 54 -20.20 3.80 20.26
C GLU A 54 -21.09 4.86 19.61
N LYS A 55 -20.56 6.07 19.42
CA LYS A 55 -21.31 7.22 18.90
C LYS A 55 -20.94 7.60 17.48
N ASP A 56 -19.67 7.36 17.11
CA ASP A 56 -19.11 7.84 15.84
C ASP A 56 -19.20 6.81 14.71
N LEU A 57 -19.60 5.56 15.03
CA LEU A 57 -19.75 4.48 14.08
C LEU A 57 -21.15 3.89 14.10
N ASP A 58 -21.69 3.61 12.92
CA ASP A 58 -22.84 2.74 12.76
C ASP A 58 -22.37 1.28 12.71
N VAL A 59 -22.92 0.44 13.56
CA VAL A 59 -22.59 -0.99 13.63
C VAL A 59 -23.82 -1.80 13.27
N PHE A 60 -23.68 -2.64 12.23
CA PHE A 60 -24.79 -3.50 11.76
C PHE A 60 -24.23 -4.80 11.19
N ASP A 61 -25.12 -5.75 10.91
CA ASP A 61 -24.78 -7.05 10.32
C ASP A 61 -25.30 -7.14 8.89
N VAL A 62 -24.48 -7.72 8.01
CA VAL A 62 -24.85 -8.06 6.63
C VAL A 62 -24.48 -9.52 6.39
N ASP A 63 -25.48 -10.37 6.27
CA ASP A 63 -25.32 -11.81 6.01
C ASP A 63 -24.36 -12.51 6.99
N GLY A 64 -24.42 -12.15 8.29
CA GLY A 64 -23.59 -12.71 9.34
C GLY A 64 -22.19 -12.07 9.44
N THR A 65 -21.95 -11.01 8.70
CA THR A 65 -20.70 -10.24 8.77
C THR A 65 -20.94 -8.89 9.44
N GLN A 66 -20.21 -8.62 10.52
CA GLN A 66 -20.27 -7.32 11.19
C GLN A 66 -19.67 -6.24 10.31
N VAL A 67 -20.40 -5.14 10.14
CA VAL A 67 -19.99 -3.96 9.39
C VAL A 67 -19.86 -2.78 10.34
N LEU A 68 -18.72 -2.11 10.29
CA LEU A 68 -18.48 -0.83 10.94
C LEU A 68 -18.51 0.26 9.87
N TYR A 69 -19.43 1.18 9.96
CA TYR A 69 -19.61 2.22 8.95
C TYR A 69 -19.50 3.62 9.56
N LYS A 70 -18.80 4.48 8.84
CA LYS A 70 -18.81 5.92 9.08
C LYS A 70 -18.91 6.65 7.76
N LYS A 71 -19.91 7.53 7.65
CA LYS A 71 -20.02 8.40 6.49
C LYS A 71 -18.83 9.35 6.41
N ASN A 72 -18.22 9.43 5.22
CA ASN A 72 -17.21 10.45 4.95
C ASN A 72 -17.91 11.78 4.65
N GLU A 73 -17.76 12.76 5.55
CA GLU A 73 -18.32 14.11 5.40
C GLU A 73 -17.28 15.15 4.94
N ALA A 74 -16.00 14.74 4.86
CA ALA A 74 -14.91 15.64 4.53
C ALA A 74 -14.69 15.79 3.02
N ASN A 75 -15.00 14.74 2.25
CA ASN A 75 -14.81 14.70 0.80
C ASN A 75 -15.64 13.58 0.15
N GLU A 76 -15.61 13.51 -1.18
CA GLU A 76 -16.34 12.52 -1.99
C GLU A 76 -15.53 11.23 -2.23
N LEU A 77 -14.78 10.77 -1.23
CA LEU A 77 -14.04 9.51 -1.30
C LEU A 77 -14.68 8.45 -0.40
N PHE A 78 -14.60 7.20 -0.83
CA PHE A 78 -14.94 6.04 -0.01
C PHE A 78 -13.73 5.14 0.21
N SER A 79 -13.78 4.36 1.28
CA SER A 79 -12.87 3.25 1.53
C SER A 79 -13.67 2.12 2.18
N LEU A 80 -13.60 0.93 1.59
CA LEU A 80 -14.20 -0.30 2.10
C LEU A 80 -13.10 -1.31 2.34
N ILE A 81 -13.02 -1.84 3.55
CA ILE A 81 -12.01 -2.80 3.96
C ILE A 81 -12.69 -4.09 4.39
N TYR A 82 -12.43 -5.18 3.67
CA TYR A 82 -12.75 -6.54 4.12
C TYR A 82 -11.59 -7.05 4.96
N ILE A 83 -11.86 -7.53 6.15
CA ILE A 83 -10.87 -8.08 7.07
C ILE A 83 -11.16 -9.57 7.25
N TYR A 84 -10.16 -10.39 6.99
CA TYR A 84 -10.20 -11.84 7.16
C TYR A 84 -9.25 -12.22 8.29
N ASP A 85 -9.72 -13.04 9.21
CA ASP A 85 -8.95 -13.60 10.33
C ASP A 85 -8.04 -14.73 9.83
N PHE A 86 -7.04 -14.34 9.06
CA PHE A 86 -6.00 -15.21 8.51
C PHE A 86 -4.75 -14.35 8.22
N GLY A 87 -3.56 -14.81 8.59
CA GLY A 87 -2.33 -14.08 8.37
C GLY A 87 -1.09 -14.97 8.47
N ALA A 88 0.08 -14.35 8.57
CA ALA A 88 1.36 -15.07 8.60
C ALA A 88 1.51 -16.03 9.80
N ASN A 89 0.80 -15.80 10.90
CA ASN A 89 0.76 -16.72 12.05
C ASN A 89 0.01 -18.03 11.73
N ASN A 90 -0.95 -18.01 10.81
CA ASN A 90 -1.69 -19.18 10.40
C ASN A 90 -0.89 -20.02 9.37
N ASP A 91 -0.39 -19.36 8.33
CA ASP A 91 0.46 -19.96 7.30
C ASP A 91 1.39 -18.89 6.67
N PRO A 92 2.68 -18.84 7.08
CA PRO A 92 3.62 -17.86 6.56
C PRO A 92 3.85 -17.97 5.04
N ALA A 93 3.89 -19.20 4.52
CA ALA A 93 4.18 -19.43 3.10
C ALA A 93 3.00 -19.00 2.22
N LEU A 94 1.77 -19.36 2.62
CA LEU A 94 0.56 -18.95 1.92
C LEU A 94 0.36 -17.42 2.00
N SER A 95 0.62 -16.82 3.15
CA SER A 95 0.53 -15.37 3.36
C SER A 95 1.49 -14.61 2.45
N MET A 96 2.74 -15.06 2.36
CA MET A 96 3.74 -14.48 1.45
C MET A 96 3.34 -14.68 -0.02
N ALA A 97 2.88 -15.86 -0.38
CA ALA A 97 2.42 -16.16 -1.74
C ALA A 97 1.23 -15.27 -2.11
N LEU A 98 0.24 -15.14 -1.24
CA LEU A 98 -0.93 -14.28 -1.46
C LEU A 98 -0.51 -12.84 -1.73
N GLN A 99 0.36 -12.26 -0.89
CA GLN A 99 0.80 -10.88 -1.04
C GLN A 99 1.54 -10.61 -2.36
N GLN A 100 2.29 -11.58 -2.86
CA GLN A 100 3.07 -11.43 -4.09
C GLN A 100 2.31 -11.82 -5.35
N TYR A 101 1.36 -12.76 -5.23
CA TYR A 101 0.67 -13.32 -6.39
C TYR A 101 -0.65 -12.62 -6.72
N TRP A 102 -1.23 -11.89 -5.76
CA TRP A 102 -2.53 -11.24 -5.92
C TRP A 102 -2.64 -10.38 -7.18
N ASP A 103 -1.63 -9.57 -7.45
CA ASP A 103 -1.64 -8.62 -8.57
C ASP A 103 -1.58 -9.29 -9.96
N TYR A 104 -1.35 -10.60 -10.00
CA TYR A 104 -1.32 -11.37 -11.24
C TYR A 104 -2.57 -12.23 -11.47
N LEU A 105 -3.49 -12.24 -10.51
CA LEU A 105 -4.68 -13.06 -10.59
C LEU A 105 -5.73 -12.41 -11.50
N GLY A 106 -6.28 -13.21 -12.40
CA GLY A 106 -7.42 -12.82 -13.25
C GLY A 106 -8.65 -13.66 -12.93
N THR A 107 -9.57 -13.68 -13.89
CA THR A 107 -10.76 -14.55 -13.93
C THR A 107 -10.81 -15.28 -15.27
N ASP A 108 -11.83 -16.10 -15.50
CA ASP A 108 -12.06 -16.72 -16.82
C ASP A 108 -12.31 -15.70 -17.92
N SER A 109 -12.87 -14.56 -17.57
CA SER A 109 -13.33 -13.53 -18.52
C SER A 109 -12.43 -12.31 -18.60
N LYS A 110 -11.58 -12.07 -17.60
CA LYS A 110 -10.76 -10.85 -17.50
C LYS A 110 -9.36 -11.20 -16.99
N THR A 111 -8.35 -10.59 -17.61
CA THR A 111 -6.99 -10.61 -17.08
C THR A 111 -6.85 -9.67 -15.88
N ALA A 112 -5.80 -9.85 -15.07
CA ALA A 112 -5.48 -8.93 -13.98
C ALA A 112 -5.37 -7.48 -14.47
N GLU A 113 -4.70 -7.26 -15.61
CA GLU A 113 -4.57 -5.93 -16.23
C GLU A 113 -5.92 -5.33 -16.61
N GLN A 114 -6.84 -6.12 -17.16
CA GLN A 114 -8.18 -5.63 -17.51
C GLN A 114 -8.97 -5.20 -16.27
N ILE A 115 -8.88 -5.95 -15.17
CA ILE A 115 -9.52 -5.61 -13.89
C ILE A 115 -8.95 -4.31 -13.34
N GLN A 116 -7.63 -4.16 -13.34
CA GLN A 116 -6.96 -2.93 -12.90
C GLN A 116 -7.36 -1.72 -13.77
N ASN A 117 -7.42 -1.89 -15.08
CA ASN A 117 -7.84 -0.83 -16.00
C ASN A 117 -9.30 -0.42 -15.80
N GLU A 118 -10.19 -1.36 -15.50
CA GLU A 118 -11.60 -1.04 -15.18
C GLU A 118 -11.70 -0.26 -13.86
N LEU A 119 -10.96 -0.65 -12.82
CA LEU A 119 -10.90 0.11 -11.57
C LEU A 119 -10.33 1.51 -11.79
N TYR A 120 -9.23 1.61 -12.53
CA TYR A 120 -8.62 2.89 -12.87
C TYR A 120 -9.58 3.82 -13.63
N ALA A 121 -10.33 3.29 -14.61
CA ALA A 121 -11.34 4.06 -15.34
C ALA A 121 -12.47 4.60 -14.45
N MET A 122 -12.73 3.94 -13.32
CA MET A 122 -13.68 4.38 -12.30
C MET A 122 -13.04 5.30 -11.22
N ALA A 123 -11.76 5.66 -11.36
CA ALA A 123 -10.97 6.33 -10.32
C ALA A 123 -11.04 5.57 -8.98
N CYS A 124 -10.96 4.25 -9.04
CA CYS A 124 -10.95 3.34 -7.91
C CYS A 124 -9.68 2.49 -7.90
N ASP A 125 -9.33 1.98 -6.73
CA ASP A 125 -8.18 1.12 -6.49
C ASP A 125 -8.58 -0.06 -5.60
N MET A 126 -7.88 -1.18 -5.77
CA MET A 126 -8.04 -2.38 -4.94
C MET A 126 -6.67 -2.87 -4.51
N ARG A 127 -6.50 -3.10 -3.21
CA ARG A 127 -5.24 -3.58 -2.63
C ARG A 127 -5.47 -4.68 -1.62
N VAL A 128 -4.62 -5.70 -1.68
CA VAL A 128 -4.52 -6.71 -0.64
C VAL A 128 -3.29 -6.45 0.20
N SER A 129 -3.43 -6.53 1.50
CA SER A 129 -2.32 -6.53 2.45
C SER A 129 -2.46 -7.69 3.42
N VAL A 130 -1.33 -8.30 3.74
CA VAL A 130 -1.26 -9.44 4.66
C VAL A 130 -0.39 -9.04 5.85
N SER A 131 -0.94 -9.21 7.04
CA SER A 131 -0.21 -9.00 8.30
C SER A 131 0.02 -10.33 9.02
N THR A 132 0.46 -10.26 10.28
CA THR A 132 0.61 -11.43 11.14
C THR A 132 -0.69 -12.19 11.38
N ASP A 133 -1.80 -11.48 11.56
CA ASP A 133 -3.06 -12.06 12.04
C ASP A 133 -4.22 -11.88 11.05
N MET A 134 -4.08 -11.03 10.04
CA MET A 134 -5.20 -10.71 9.15
C MET A 134 -4.76 -10.47 7.70
N VAL A 135 -5.67 -10.77 6.78
CA VAL A 135 -5.66 -10.30 5.40
C VAL A 135 -6.68 -9.18 5.28
N MET A 136 -6.28 -8.07 4.69
CA MET A 136 -7.15 -6.96 4.39
C MET A 136 -7.23 -6.74 2.89
N LEU A 137 -8.46 -6.71 2.37
CA LEU A 137 -8.75 -6.27 1.01
C LEU A 137 -9.37 -4.88 1.10
N ASN A 138 -8.65 -3.88 0.64
CA ASN A 138 -9.11 -2.49 0.61
C ASN A 138 -9.55 -2.12 -0.81
N ILE A 139 -10.75 -1.54 -0.91
CA ILE A 139 -11.31 -0.93 -2.12
C ILE A 139 -11.54 0.54 -1.79
N SER A 140 -10.97 1.43 -2.58
CA SER A 140 -11.09 2.87 -2.35
C SER A 140 -11.25 3.63 -3.66
N GLY A 141 -11.83 4.81 -3.60
CA GLY A 141 -12.03 5.65 -4.79
C GLY A 141 -13.05 6.76 -4.57
N ILE A 142 -13.59 7.27 -5.68
CA ILE A 142 -14.65 8.29 -5.63
C ILE A 142 -16.01 7.65 -5.33
N ALA A 143 -16.77 8.26 -4.43
CA ALA A 143 -18.03 7.73 -3.93
C ALA A 143 -19.09 7.48 -5.03
N GLU A 144 -19.06 8.26 -6.11
CA GLU A 144 -19.95 8.07 -7.27
C GLU A 144 -19.82 6.66 -7.89
N ASN A 145 -18.63 6.07 -7.85
CA ASN A 145 -18.34 4.77 -8.46
C ASN A 145 -18.29 3.62 -7.45
N GLU A 146 -18.54 3.87 -6.16
CA GLU A 146 -18.47 2.88 -5.08
C GLU A 146 -19.20 1.57 -5.42
N GLN A 147 -20.47 1.66 -5.81
CA GLN A 147 -21.30 0.47 -6.08
C GLN A 147 -20.76 -0.35 -7.27
N LYS A 148 -20.25 0.32 -8.31
CA LYS A 148 -19.65 -0.35 -9.47
C LYS A 148 -18.35 -1.03 -9.13
N ALA A 149 -17.50 -0.35 -8.35
CA ALA A 149 -16.23 -0.90 -7.89
C ALA A 149 -16.45 -2.13 -6.99
N ILE A 150 -17.38 -2.05 -6.04
CA ILE A 150 -17.74 -3.17 -5.18
C ILE A 150 -18.27 -4.36 -6.00
N ALA A 151 -19.13 -4.10 -6.97
CA ALA A 151 -19.67 -5.16 -7.84
C ALA A 151 -18.57 -5.85 -8.65
N LEU A 152 -17.65 -5.07 -9.24
CA LEU A 152 -16.49 -5.61 -9.98
C LEU A 152 -15.60 -6.47 -9.07
N VAL A 153 -15.29 -5.98 -7.87
CA VAL A 153 -14.43 -6.72 -6.93
C VAL A 153 -15.10 -7.97 -6.39
N LYS A 154 -16.41 -7.94 -6.13
CA LYS A 154 -17.17 -9.14 -5.74
C LYS A 154 -17.18 -10.21 -6.84
N ASP A 155 -17.38 -9.80 -8.09
CA ASP A 155 -17.30 -10.72 -9.24
C ASP A 155 -15.89 -11.29 -9.39
N TYR A 156 -14.87 -10.45 -9.25
CA TYR A 156 -13.47 -10.87 -9.27
C TYR A 156 -13.16 -11.93 -8.20
N ILE A 157 -13.49 -11.66 -6.93
CA ILE A 157 -13.23 -12.60 -5.83
C ILE A 157 -13.96 -13.93 -6.03
N ALA A 158 -15.21 -13.89 -6.49
CA ALA A 158 -16.02 -15.08 -6.71
C ALA A 158 -15.48 -15.97 -7.85
N ASN A 159 -14.77 -15.39 -8.81
CA ASN A 159 -14.33 -16.06 -10.04
C ASN A 159 -12.81 -16.02 -10.23
N VAL A 160 -12.04 -15.64 -9.18
CA VAL A 160 -10.59 -15.54 -9.27
C VAL A 160 -9.93 -16.85 -9.68
N LYS A 161 -8.97 -16.74 -10.61
CA LYS A 161 -8.19 -17.88 -11.11
C LYS A 161 -6.70 -17.60 -11.05
N GLY A 162 -5.97 -18.64 -10.66
CA GLY A 162 -4.53 -18.64 -10.72
C GLY A 162 -4.00 -18.97 -12.12
N ASP A 163 -2.78 -18.55 -12.39
CA ASP A 163 -1.96 -18.95 -13.53
C ASP A 163 -0.74 -19.73 -13.03
N ASP A 164 -0.70 -21.02 -13.34
CA ASP A 164 0.37 -21.91 -12.90
C ASP A 164 1.75 -21.50 -13.43
N THR A 165 1.80 -20.85 -14.61
CA THR A 165 3.05 -20.39 -15.20
C THR A 165 3.60 -19.21 -14.40
N ILE A 166 2.75 -18.26 -14.06
CA ILE A 166 3.11 -17.10 -13.25
C ILE A 166 3.50 -17.57 -11.84
N LEU A 167 2.73 -18.47 -11.25
CA LEU A 167 3.02 -19.01 -9.93
C LEU A 167 4.38 -19.73 -9.90
N ALA A 168 4.71 -20.50 -10.94
CA ALA A 168 6.00 -21.17 -11.05
C ALA A 168 7.16 -20.17 -11.17
N ALA A 169 7.00 -19.12 -11.97
CA ALA A 169 7.98 -18.07 -12.11
C ALA A 169 8.20 -17.32 -10.78
N LEU A 170 7.12 -16.95 -10.10
CA LEU A 170 7.17 -16.28 -8.80
C LEU A 170 7.91 -17.14 -7.75
N LYS A 171 7.60 -18.45 -7.67
CA LYS A 171 8.31 -19.37 -6.78
C LYS A 171 9.82 -19.44 -7.07
N GLN A 172 10.21 -19.41 -8.35
CA GLN A 172 11.63 -19.37 -8.72
C GLN A 172 12.32 -18.09 -8.29
N ASP A 173 11.64 -16.95 -8.39
CA ASP A 173 12.20 -15.66 -7.99
C ASP A 173 12.31 -15.54 -6.47
N MET A 174 11.34 -16.03 -5.73
CA MET A 174 11.40 -16.14 -4.27
C MET A 174 12.55 -17.02 -3.76
N LEU A 175 12.91 -18.08 -4.49
CA LEU A 175 14.04 -18.96 -4.13
C LEU A 175 15.41 -18.34 -4.45
N LYS A 176 15.49 -17.27 -5.24
CA LYS A 176 16.74 -16.56 -5.58
C LYS A 176 17.03 -15.40 -4.63
N ALA A 177 16.02 -14.91 -3.89
CA ALA A 177 16.12 -13.80 -2.95
C ALA A 177 16.66 -14.23 -1.59
#